data_0ab8ca696ebfc526e2247d919a23d54d
#
_entry.id   0ab8ca696ebfc526e2247d919a23d54d
#
_cell.length_a   1.000
_cell.length_b   1.000
_cell.length_c   1.000
_cell.angle_alpha   90.00
_cell.angle_beta   90.00
_cell.angle_gamma   90.00
#
_symmetry.space_group_name_H-M   'P 1'
#
loop_
_entity.id
_entity.type
_entity.pdbx_description
1 polymer ?
#
loop_
_entity_poly.entity_id
_entity_poly.type
_entity_poly.pdbx_seq_one_letter_code
_entity_poly.pdbx_strand_id
1 'polypeptide(L)'
;MPYSLDEMKTKLAEAYRSAAEKYDFIPRMPAKVKQIVLSRPMTYTHISGVYTYFTGEANINTNFPDYTLPYTAAHEMSHQRGIAREEEANFMAYLVCMESDDPYVRYSGCESLLEYVMDALYTADSDAYLRVYYTALNGNLRRELSAYSEFFRPYSGSLASAVSGTINDTFLKTQGQKAGSQSYGLVVNLAVAYCLGEETGMAE
;
A
#
# COMPACT_ATOMS: atom_id res chain seq x y z
N MET A 1 5.96 -14.85 -4.59
CA MET A 1 7.17 -13.98 -4.80
C MET A 1 8.22 -14.73 -5.59
N PRO A 2 9.02 -14.07 -6.41
CA PRO A 2 10.14 -14.70 -7.13
C PRO A 2 11.37 -15.00 -6.24
N TYR A 3 11.37 -14.56 -4.99
CA TYR A 3 12.45 -14.68 -4.02
C TYR A 3 11.90 -14.79 -2.58
N SER A 4 12.78 -15.01 -1.62
CA SER A 4 12.43 -15.15 -0.20
C SER A 4 11.97 -13.83 0.43
N LEU A 5 11.26 -13.93 1.55
CA LEU A 5 10.84 -12.76 2.33
C LEU A 5 12.05 -11.92 2.81
N ASP A 6 13.17 -12.57 3.13
CA ASP A 6 14.36 -11.86 3.60
C ASP A 6 15.08 -11.11 2.46
N GLU A 7 15.04 -11.64 1.24
CA GLU A 7 15.49 -10.90 0.05
C GLU A 7 14.59 -9.70 -0.23
N MET A 8 13.26 -9.84 -0.13
CA MET A 8 12.34 -8.71 -0.24
C MET A 8 12.67 -7.60 0.75
N LYS A 9 12.90 -7.95 2.02
CA LYS A 9 13.30 -6.98 3.06
C LYS A 9 14.60 -6.24 2.72
N THR A 10 15.57 -6.96 2.17
CA THR A 10 16.85 -6.37 1.73
C THR A 10 16.63 -5.37 0.60
N LYS A 11 15.88 -5.77 -0.43
CA LYS A 11 15.55 -4.91 -1.58
C LYS A 11 14.78 -3.65 -1.15
N LEU A 12 13.83 -3.77 -0.21
CA LEU A 12 13.12 -2.63 0.34
C LEU A 12 14.01 -1.70 1.17
N ALA A 13 14.97 -2.26 1.94
CA ALA A 13 15.91 -1.42 2.68
C ALA A 13 16.83 -0.63 1.74
N GLU A 14 17.18 -1.19 0.60
CA GLU A 14 17.91 -0.52 -0.47
C GLU A 14 17.04 0.56 -1.14
N ALA A 15 15.81 0.24 -1.50
CA ALA A 15 14.85 1.18 -2.08
C ALA A 15 14.60 2.39 -1.15
N TYR A 16 14.48 2.18 0.15
CA TYR A 16 14.37 3.26 1.13
C TYR A 16 15.62 4.14 1.19
N ARG A 17 16.80 3.54 1.01
CA ARG A 17 18.06 4.31 0.95
C ARG A 17 18.08 5.20 -0.28
N SER A 18 17.78 4.64 -1.46
CA SER A 18 17.70 5.38 -2.71
C SER A 18 16.64 6.50 -2.63
N ALA A 19 15.46 6.20 -2.11
CA ALA A 19 14.40 7.18 -1.93
C ALA A 19 14.81 8.32 -0.98
N ALA A 20 15.51 8.01 0.13
CA ALA A 20 16.00 9.02 1.06
C ALA A 20 17.21 9.83 0.54
N GLU A 21 17.83 9.42 -0.55
CA GLU A 21 18.82 10.24 -1.28
C GLU A 21 18.15 11.19 -2.25
N LYS A 22 17.01 10.83 -2.81
CA LYS A 22 16.26 11.61 -3.79
C LYS A 22 15.26 12.58 -3.16
N TYR A 23 14.64 12.17 -2.06
CA TYR A 23 13.56 12.93 -1.41
C TYR A 23 13.96 13.32 0.01
N ASP A 24 14.23 14.59 0.24
CA ASP A 24 14.70 15.13 1.53
C ASP A 24 13.70 14.92 2.69
N PHE A 25 12.41 14.75 2.39
CA PHE A 25 11.38 14.48 3.41
C PHE A 25 11.36 13.03 3.90
N ILE A 26 12.11 12.12 3.26
CA ILE A 26 12.19 10.72 3.70
C ILE A 26 13.34 10.54 4.70
N PRO A 27 13.06 10.23 5.98
CA PRO A 27 14.10 10.09 6.99
C PRO A 27 15.07 8.93 6.69
N ARG A 28 16.37 9.21 6.80
CA ARG A 28 17.43 8.20 6.71
C ARG A 28 17.52 7.42 8.02
N MET A 29 16.90 6.25 8.06
CA MET A 29 16.97 5.35 9.22
C MET A 29 16.94 3.90 8.78
N PRO A 30 17.50 2.97 9.58
CA PRO A 30 17.36 1.55 9.33
C PRO A 30 15.90 1.16 9.23
N ALA A 31 15.58 0.35 8.24
CA ALA A 31 14.23 -0.12 8.01
C ALA A 31 14.19 -1.63 8.20
N LYS A 32 13.28 -2.09 9.04
CA LYS A 32 13.06 -3.53 9.26
C LYS A 32 11.58 -3.80 9.37
N VAL A 33 11.11 -4.74 8.58
CA VAL A 33 9.76 -5.27 8.68
C VAL A 33 9.81 -6.71 9.21
N LYS A 34 8.85 -7.07 10.05
CA LYS A 34 8.70 -8.40 10.61
C LYS A 34 7.49 -9.11 10.01
N GLN A 35 7.55 -10.43 10.01
CA GLN A 35 6.41 -11.26 9.66
C GLN A 35 5.53 -11.49 10.90
N ILE A 36 4.22 -11.33 10.72
CA ILE A 36 3.24 -11.71 11.73
C ILE A 36 3.13 -13.24 11.79
N VAL A 37 3.40 -13.82 12.94
CA VAL A 37 3.36 -15.30 13.12
C VAL A 37 1.97 -15.86 12.85
N LEU A 38 0.92 -15.13 13.28
CA LEU A 38 -0.49 -15.50 13.08
C LEU A 38 -1.09 -14.84 11.84
N SER A 39 -0.34 -14.78 10.73
CA SER A 39 -0.78 -14.16 9.47
C SER A 39 -2.13 -14.72 8.98
N ARG A 40 -2.29 -16.04 8.91
CA ARG A 40 -3.51 -16.64 8.39
C ARG A 40 -4.77 -16.35 9.25
N PRO A 41 -4.79 -16.46 10.57
CA PRO A 41 -5.90 -15.98 11.40
C PRO A 41 -6.14 -14.48 11.25
N MET A 42 -5.08 -13.68 11.15
CA MET A 42 -5.19 -12.23 11.01
C MET A 42 -5.85 -11.82 9.67
N THR A 43 -5.74 -12.64 8.62
CA THR A 43 -6.38 -12.36 7.32
C THR A 43 -7.90 -12.22 7.43
N TYR A 44 -8.56 -12.85 8.41
CA TYR A 44 -9.98 -12.64 8.68
C TYR A 44 -10.34 -11.23 9.12
N THR A 45 -9.37 -10.43 9.55
CA THR A 45 -9.56 -9.00 9.87
C THR A 45 -9.33 -8.10 8.66
N HIS A 46 -8.90 -8.63 7.52
CA HIS A 46 -8.49 -7.90 6.33
C HIS A 46 -7.34 -6.90 6.55
N ILE A 47 -6.55 -7.10 7.61
CA ILE A 47 -5.40 -6.24 7.93
C ILE A 47 -4.14 -6.84 7.29
N SER A 48 -3.55 -6.10 6.35
CA SER A 48 -2.36 -6.50 5.62
C SER A 48 -1.06 -6.25 6.38
N GLY A 49 -1.01 -5.21 7.21
CA GLY A 49 0.14 -4.86 8.03
C GLY A 49 -0.26 -4.11 9.29
N VAL A 50 0.67 -3.94 10.21
CA VAL A 50 0.48 -3.16 11.44
C VAL A 50 1.81 -2.56 11.88
N TYR A 51 1.85 -1.24 11.96
CA TYR A 51 2.90 -0.56 12.71
C TYR A 51 2.52 -0.47 14.18
N THR A 52 3.40 -0.98 15.04
CA THR A 52 3.20 -0.96 16.49
C THR A 52 4.04 0.16 17.10
N TYR A 53 3.42 1.30 17.36
CA TYR A 53 4.12 2.49 17.86
C TYR A 53 4.79 2.32 19.22
N PHE A 54 4.31 1.42 20.09
CA PHE A 54 4.94 1.12 21.39
C PHE A 54 6.31 0.46 21.25
N THR A 55 6.50 -0.34 20.19
CA THR A 55 7.76 -1.07 19.95
C THR A 55 8.53 -0.51 18.76
N GLY A 56 7.93 0.38 17.98
CA GLY A 56 8.50 0.91 16.75
C GLY A 56 8.62 -0.12 15.63
N GLU A 57 7.79 -1.18 15.66
CA GLU A 57 7.89 -2.32 14.75
C GLU A 57 6.87 -2.25 13.63
N ALA A 58 7.36 -2.33 12.40
CA ALA A 58 6.57 -2.60 11.21
C ALA A 58 6.37 -4.11 11.03
N ASN A 59 5.14 -4.55 10.88
CA ASN A 59 4.79 -5.97 10.80
C ASN A 59 3.85 -6.20 9.61
N ILE A 60 4.05 -7.28 8.85
CA ILE A 60 3.22 -7.63 7.69
C ILE A 60 2.56 -9.01 7.84
N ASN A 61 1.36 -9.10 7.35
CA ASN A 61 0.60 -10.33 7.19
C ASN A 61 1.02 -11.04 5.90
N THR A 62 1.85 -12.05 6.02
CA THR A 62 2.39 -12.78 4.86
C THR A 62 1.41 -13.79 4.24
N ASN A 63 0.17 -13.86 4.73
CA ASN A 63 -0.88 -14.66 4.10
C ASN A 63 -1.67 -13.87 3.02
N PHE A 64 -1.28 -12.64 2.74
CA PHE A 64 -1.81 -11.86 1.61
C PHE A 64 -1.16 -12.30 0.29
N PRO A 65 -1.76 -11.96 -0.88
CA PRO A 65 -1.15 -12.23 -2.18
C PRO A 65 0.27 -11.69 -2.25
N ASP A 66 1.18 -12.50 -2.76
CA ASP A 66 2.62 -12.22 -2.74
C ASP A 66 3.01 -10.84 -3.30
N TYR A 67 2.33 -10.40 -4.35
CA TYR A 67 2.66 -9.15 -5.02
C TYR A 67 2.30 -7.91 -4.18
N THR A 68 1.40 -8.03 -3.20
CA THR A 68 1.04 -6.91 -2.31
C THR A 68 2.07 -6.71 -1.20
N LEU A 69 2.87 -7.74 -0.86
CA LEU A 69 3.74 -7.73 0.31
C LEU A 69 4.84 -6.65 0.28
N PRO A 70 5.52 -6.37 -0.86
CA PRO A 70 6.51 -5.30 -0.92
C PRO A 70 5.91 -3.93 -0.61
N TYR A 71 4.77 -3.60 -1.22
CA TYR A 71 4.09 -2.33 -0.97
C TYR A 71 3.58 -2.22 0.48
N THR A 72 2.93 -3.27 1.00
CA THR A 72 2.49 -3.30 2.40
C THR A 72 3.67 -3.10 3.36
N ALA A 73 4.78 -3.76 3.11
CA ALA A 73 5.98 -3.59 3.92
C ALA A 73 6.53 -2.16 3.86
N ALA A 74 6.57 -1.56 2.67
CA ALA A 74 6.97 -0.16 2.50
C ALA A 74 6.01 0.79 3.24
N HIS A 75 4.72 0.53 3.22
CA HIS A 75 3.72 1.31 3.94
C HIS A 75 3.95 1.27 5.47
N GLU A 76 4.08 0.08 6.06
CA GLU A 76 4.35 -0.05 7.51
C GLU A 76 5.70 0.56 7.92
N MET A 77 6.68 0.49 7.02
CA MET A 77 7.98 1.14 7.23
C MET A 77 7.90 2.66 7.07
N SER A 78 6.89 3.21 6.40
CA SER A 78 6.61 4.66 6.37
C SER A 78 6.09 5.15 7.73
N HIS A 79 5.19 4.40 8.34
CA HIS A 79 4.76 4.68 9.72
C HIS A 79 5.93 4.62 10.72
N GLN A 80 6.86 3.67 10.55
CA GLN A 80 8.07 3.59 11.37
C GLN A 80 8.95 4.85 11.26
N ARG A 81 8.84 5.60 10.15
CA ARG A 81 9.54 6.87 9.89
C ARG A 81 8.78 8.09 10.39
N GLY A 82 7.68 7.90 11.10
CA GLY A 82 6.90 8.98 11.69
C GLY A 82 5.79 9.52 10.80
N ILE A 83 5.54 8.92 9.66
CA ILE A 83 4.39 9.28 8.82
C ILE A 83 3.14 8.69 9.44
N ALA A 84 2.30 9.56 10.01
CA ALA A 84 1.10 9.12 10.74
C ALA A 84 -0.14 9.03 9.85
N ARG A 85 -0.19 9.79 8.75
CA ARG A 85 -1.34 9.84 7.87
C ARG A 85 -1.29 8.72 6.84
N GLU A 86 -2.40 8.00 6.68
CA GLU A 86 -2.49 6.82 5.80
C GLU A 86 -2.22 7.17 4.33
N GLU A 87 -2.80 8.28 3.84
CA GLU A 87 -2.59 8.73 2.47
C GLU A 87 -1.12 9.09 2.19
N GLU A 88 -0.43 9.68 3.18
CA GLU A 88 0.99 10.01 3.07
C GLU A 88 1.86 8.74 3.14
N ALA A 89 1.51 7.79 4.04
CA ALA A 89 2.18 6.50 4.15
C ALA A 89 2.01 5.67 2.86
N ASN A 90 0.80 5.65 2.30
CA ASN A 90 0.52 4.98 1.02
C ASN A 90 1.30 5.61 -0.13
N PHE A 91 1.35 6.94 -0.21
CA PHE A 91 2.08 7.63 -1.26
C PHE A 91 3.59 7.45 -1.11
N MET A 92 4.13 7.55 0.12
CA MET A 92 5.53 7.27 0.39
C MET A 92 5.90 5.82 0.01
N ALA A 93 5.05 4.85 0.33
CA ALA A 93 5.27 3.46 -0.05
C ALA A 93 5.39 3.31 -1.57
N TYR A 94 4.53 3.99 -2.34
CA TYR A 94 4.64 4.04 -3.80
C TYR A 94 5.98 4.62 -4.26
N LEU A 95 6.37 5.81 -3.77
CA LEU A 95 7.63 6.44 -4.13
C LEU A 95 8.82 5.52 -3.85
N VAL A 96 8.86 4.93 -2.66
CA VAL A 96 9.93 3.98 -2.28
C VAL A 96 9.97 2.77 -3.21
N CYS A 97 8.82 2.19 -3.53
CA CYS A 97 8.78 1.08 -4.48
C CYS A 97 9.31 1.46 -5.86
N MET A 98 9.05 2.70 -6.33
CA MET A 98 9.55 3.19 -7.62
C MET A 98 11.08 3.40 -7.63
N GLU A 99 11.70 3.72 -6.50
CA GLU A 99 13.16 3.86 -6.36
C GLU A 99 13.89 2.51 -6.19
N SER A 100 13.18 1.38 -6.26
CA SER A 100 13.79 0.06 -6.23
C SER A 100 14.34 -0.34 -7.60
N ASP A 101 15.53 -0.93 -7.63
CA ASP A 101 16.06 -1.58 -8.84
C ASP A 101 15.32 -2.89 -9.19
N ASP A 102 14.59 -3.45 -8.23
CA ASP A 102 13.87 -4.71 -8.41
C ASP A 102 12.53 -4.50 -9.11
N PRO A 103 12.28 -5.14 -10.27
CA PRO A 103 11.05 -4.95 -11.02
C PRO A 103 9.80 -5.46 -10.30
N TYR A 104 9.94 -6.45 -9.40
CA TYR A 104 8.81 -6.97 -8.65
C TYR A 104 8.38 -6.03 -7.52
N VAL A 105 9.33 -5.35 -6.88
CA VAL A 105 9.04 -4.28 -5.91
C VAL A 105 8.33 -3.10 -6.60
N ARG A 106 8.85 -2.66 -7.76
CA ARG A 106 8.17 -1.61 -8.55
C ARG A 106 6.77 -2.03 -9.00
N TYR A 107 6.62 -3.27 -9.45
CA TYR A 107 5.32 -3.81 -9.83
C TYR A 107 4.32 -3.74 -8.67
N SER A 108 4.73 -4.16 -7.46
CA SER A 108 3.91 -4.07 -6.26
C SER A 108 3.44 -2.65 -5.96
N GLY A 109 4.32 -1.66 -6.08
CA GLY A 109 3.97 -0.24 -5.89
C GLY A 109 3.01 0.28 -6.94
N CYS A 110 3.25 -0.02 -8.22
CA CYS A 110 2.37 0.40 -9.32
C CYS A 110 0.99 -0.21 -9.21
N GLU A 111 0.92 -1.49 -8.91
CA GLU A 111 -0.33 -2.23 -8.82
C GLU A 111 -1.19 -1.72 -7.65
N SER A 112 -0.58 -1.51 -6.48
CA SER A 112 -1.29 -0.97 -5.32
C SER A 112 -1.80 0.46 -5.56
N LEU A 113 -1.01 1.33 -6.21
CA LEU A 113 -1.49 2.67 -6.57
C LEU A 113 -2.61 2.59 -7.61
N LEU A 114 -2.52 1.67 -8.58
CA LEU A 114 -3.58 1.47 -9.57
C LEU A 114 -4.90 1.08 -8.93
N GLU A 115 -4.90 0.22 -7.90
CA GLU A 115 -6.12 -0.14 -7.17
C GLU A 115 -6.81 1.13 -6.60
N TYR A 116 -6.05 2.02 -5.93
CA TYR A 116 -6.59 3.28 -5.43
C TYR A 116 -7.14 4.19 -6.54
N VAL A 117 -6.42 4.31 -7.65
CA VAL A 117 -6.85 5.14 -8.79
C VAL A 117 -8.13 4.57 -9.42
N MET A 118 -8.20 3.26 -9.59
CA MET A 118 -9.38 2.60 -10.17
C MET A 118 -10.61 2.71 -9.25
N ASP A 119 -10.43 2.59 -7.94
CA ASP A 119 -11.52 2.77 -6.97
C ASP A 119 -12.04 4.21 -6.96
N ALA A 120 -11.14 5.20 -6.97
CA ALA A 120 -11.50 6.60 -7.07
C ALA A 120 -12.22 6.90 -8.40
N LEU A 121 -11.75 6.34 -9.51
CA LEU A 121 -12.38 6.49 -10.82
C LEU A 121 -13.77 5.86 -10.85
N TYR A 122 -13.94 4.67 -10.28
CA TYR A 122 -15.24 4.01 -10.18
C TYR A 122 -16.25 4.86 -9.39
N THR A 123 -15.78 5.47 -8.31
CA THR A 123 -16.61 6.34 -7.47
C THR A 123 -16.99 7.64 -8.17
N ALA A 124 -16.07 8.21 -8.97
CA ALA A 124 -16.29 9.47 -9.67
C ALA A 124 -17.08 9.31 -10.98
N ASP A 125 -16.77 8.29 -11.78
CA ASP A 125 -17.36 8.01 -13.08
C ASP A 125 -17.22 6.51 -13.41
N SER A 126 -18.28 5.75 -13.14
CA SER A 126 -18.31 4.30 -13.40
C SER A 126 -18.19 3.95 -14.89
N ASP A 127 -18.65 4.80 -15.81
CA ASP A 127 -18.52 4.56 -17.24
C ASP A 127 -17.07 4.77 -17.71
N ALA A 128 -16.39 5.78 -17.17
CA ALA A 128 -14.96 5.98 -17.39
C ALA A 128 -14.15 4.80 -16.83
N TYR A 129 -14.50 4.33 -15.63
CA TYR A 129 -13.89 3.12 -15.04
C TYR A 129 -14.01 1.92 -15.99
N LEU A 130 -15.21 1.62 -16.50
CA LEU A 130 -15.42 0.50 -17.42
C LEU A 130 -14.62 0.67 -18.71
N ARG A 131 -14.56 1.89 -19.26
CA ARG A 131 -13.73 2.16 -20.44
C ARG A 131 -12.27 1.84 -20.16
N VAL A 132 -11.69 2.39 -19.09
CA VAL A 132 -10.28 2.13 -18.71
C VAL A 132 -10.04 0.65 -18.45
N TYR A 133 -10.90 0.02 -17.66
CA TYR A 133 -10.80 -1.39 -17.31
C TYR A 133 -10.73 -2.31 -18.54
N TYR A 134 -11.59 -2.07 -19.53
CA TYR A 134 -11.66 -2.95 -20.71
C TYR A 134 -10.68 -2.57 -21.82
N THR A 135 -10.27 -1.31 -21.94
CA THR A 135 -9.45 -0.84 -23.08
C THR A 135 -7.99 -0.58 -22.72
N ALA A 136 -7.68 -0.14 -21.51
CA ALA A 136 -6.32 0.21 -21.06
C ALA A 136 -5.65 -0.91 -20.25
N LEU A 137 -6.39 -1.60 -19.37
CA LEU A 137 -5.81 -2.69 -18.61
C LEU A 137 -5.65 -3.95 -19.45
N ASN A 138 -4.43 -4.50 -19.46
CA ASN A 138 -4.19 -5.77 -20.14
C ASN A 138 -4.84 -6.96 -19.39
N GLY A 139 -4.97 -8.10 -20.08
CA GLY A 139 -5.66 -9.28 -19.54
C GLY A 139 -4.98 -9.89 -18.31
N ASN A 140 -3.66 -9.73 -18.15
CA ASN A 140 -2.94 -10.23 -16.97
C ASN A 140 -3.31 -9.43 -15.74
N LEU A 141 -3.28 -8.10 -15.85
CA LEU A 141 -3.60 -7.20 -14.75
C LEU A 141 -5.06 -7.38 -14.29
N ARG A 142 -6.02 -7.49 -15.24
CA ARG A 142 -7.42 -7.80 -14.89
C ARG A 142 -7.58 -9.13 -14.15
N ARG A 143 -6.78 -10.14 -14.49
CA ARG A 143 -6.79 -11.43 -13.77
C ARG A 143 -6.24 -11.31 -12.36
N GLU A 144 -5.23 -10.47 -12.14
CA GLU A 144 -4.69 -10.23 -10.79
C GLU A 144 -5.69 -9.49 -9.90
N LEU A 145 -6.31 -8.42 -10.40
CA LEU A 145 -7.38 -7.73 -9.67
C LEU A 145 -8.53 -8.69 -9.31
N SER A 146 -8.90 -9.60 -10.21
CA SER A 146 -9.91 -10.61 -9.94
C SER A 146 -9.42 -11.65 -8.92
N ALA A 147 -8.15 -12.07 -9.00
CA ALA A 147 -7.56 -13.04 -8.09
C ALA A 147 -7.45 -12.50 -6.65
N TYR A 148 -7.21 -11.19 -6.50
CA TYR A 148 -7.25 -10.52 -5.19
C TYR A 148 -8.63 -10.64 -4.55
N SER A 149 -9.68 -10.30 -5.28
CA SER A 149 -11.06 -10.44 -4.81
C SER A 149 -11.41 -11.88 -4.46
N GLU A 150 -10.96 -12.85 -5.28
CA GLU A 150 -11.17 -14.27 -5.03
C GLU A 150 -10.40 -14.77 -3.80
N PHE A 151 -9.21 -14.27 -3.56
CA PHE A 151 -8.42 -14.60 -2.38
C PHE A 151 -9.18 -14.25 -1.09
N PHE A 152 -9.89 -13.13 -1.05
CA PHE A 152 -10.64 -12.71 0.13
C PHE A 152 -12.01 -13.38 0.30
N ARG A 153 -12.53 -14.06 -0.71
CA ARG A 153 -13.84 -14.70 -0.63
C ARG A 153 -14.00 -15.65 0.59
N PRO A 154 -13.02 -16.50 0.97
CA PRO A 154 -13.14 -17.35 2.18
C PRO A 154 -13.09 -16.57 3.50
N TYR A 155 -12.59 -15.33 3.48
CA TYR A 155 -12.42 -14.47 4.66
C TYR A 155 -13.56 -13.43 4.80
N SER A 156 -14.41 -13.31 3.77
CA SER A 156 -15.53 -12.37 3.74
C SER A 156 -16.65 -12.79 4.68
N GLY A 157 -17.38 -11.79 5.23
CA GLY A 157 -18.57 -12.04 6.06
C GLY A 157 -18.29 -12.62 7.44
N SER A 158 -17.03 -12.66 7.88
CA SER A 158 -16.68 -13.07 9.24
C SER A 158 -17.04 -11.96 10.25
N LEU A 159 -17.41 -12.34 11.47
CA LEU A 159 -17.57 -11.38 12.58
C LEU A 159 -16.26 -10.61 12.83
N ALA A 160 -15.12 -11.25 12.61
CA ALA A 160 -13.81 -10.61 12.75
C ALA A 160 -13.61 -9.46 11.75
N SER A 161 -14.02 -9.63 10.48
CA SER A 161 -13.91 -8.56 9.48
C SER A 161 -14.85 -7.37 9.79
N ALA A 162 -16.07 -7.63 10.25
CA ALA A 162 -17.01 -6.58 10.61
C ALA A 162 -16.53 -5.75 11.82
N VAL A 163 -16.04 -6.43 12.86
CA VAL A 163 -15.50 -5.76 14.06
C VAL A 163 -14.22 -5.02 13.73
N SER A 164 -13.31 -5.62 12.94
CA SER A 164 -12.05 -4.98 12.55
C SER A 164 -12.28 -3.72 11.74
N GLY A 165 -13.21 -3.72 10.79
CA GLY A 165 -13.54 -2.54 10.00
C GLY A 165 -14.00 -1.37 10.90
N THR A 166 -14.85 -1.65 11.89
CA THR A 166 -15.33 -0.63 12.86
C THR A 166 -14.19 -0.11 13.74
N ILE A 167 -13.33 -1.00 14.24
CA ILE A 167 -12.18 -0.63 15.08
C ILE A 167 -11.20 0.22 14.28
N ASN A 168 -10.87 -0.19 13.05
CA ASN A 168 -9.94 0.54 12.20
C ASN A 168 -10.46 1.95 11.86
N ASP A 169 -11.71 2.08 11.45
CA ASP A 169 -12.31 3.39 11.16
C ASP A 169 -12.35 4.29 12.42
N THR A 170 -12.65 3.73 13.58
CA THR A 170 -12.61 4.46 14.85
C THR A 170 -11.18 4.86 15.20
N PHE A 171 -10.21 3.96 15.03
CA PHE A 171 -8.79 4.24 15.30
C PHE A 171 -8.28 5.37 14.41
N LEU A 172 -8.52 5.32 13.09
CA LEU A 172 -8.14 6.37 12.14
C LEU A 172 -8.74 7.73 12.52
N LYS A 173 -10.01 7.77 12.88
CA LYS A 173 -10.69 9.00 13.32
C LYS A 173 -10.11 9.55 14.62
N THR A 174 -9.77 8.70 15.59
CA THR A 174 -9.15 9.14 16.85
C THR A 174 -7.72 9.63 16.68
N GLN A 175 -7.02 9.18 15.65
CA GLN A 175 -5.69 9.67 15.26
C GLN A 175 -5.75 10.97 14.45
N GLY A 176 -6.92 11.61 14.34
CA GLY A 176 -7.10 12.88 13.66
C GLY A 176 -7.40 12.77 12.17
N GLN A 177 -7.54 11.58 11.64
CA GLN A 177 -7.97 11.33 10.25
C GLN A 177 -9.50 11.47 10.17
N LYS A 178 -9.96 12.70 9.93
CA LYS A 178 -11.40 13.01 9.85
C LYS A 178 -12.13 12.20 8.77
N ALA A 179 -11.42 11.78 7.74
CA ALA A 179 -11.98 11.00 6.63
C ALA A 179 -12.16 9.51 6.96
N GLY A 180 -11.48 8.97 8.01
CA GLY A 180 -11.50 7.53 8.33
C GLY A 180 -11.06 6.71 7.11
N SER A 181 -11.81 5.68 6.77
CA SER A 181 -11.56 4.83 5.57
C SER A 181 -11.71 5.55 4.22
N GLN A 182 -12.26 6.77 4.18
CA GLN A 182 -12.32 7.60 2.96
C GLN A 182 -10.97 8.27 2.63
N SER A 183 -9.95 8.15 3.47
CA SER A 183 -8.60 8.66 3.23
C SER A 183 -7.92 8.04 1.98
N TYR A 184 -8.39 6.91 1.51
CA TYR A 184 -7.88 6.26 0.31
C TYR A 184 -7.98 7.13 -0.96
N GLY A 185 -9.00 7.98 -1.09
CA GLY A 185 -9.10 8.96 -2.19
C GLY A 185 -8.02 10.05 -2.14
N LEU A 186 -7.44 10.31 -0.97
CA LEU A 186 -6.42 11.35 -0.81
C LEU A 186 -5.05 10.94 -1.36
N VAL A 187 -4.71 9.65 -1.36
CA VAL A 187 -3.47 9.15 -2.00
C VAL A 187 -3.48 9.43 -3.50
N VAL A 188 -4.65 9.33 -4.15
CA VAL A 188 -4.81 9.63 -5.58
C VAL A 188 -4.52 11.11 -5.85
N ASN A 189 -4.95 12.03 -4.97
CA ASN A 189 -4.65 13.45 -5.10
C ASN A 189 -3.14 13.72 -5.03
N LEU A 190 -2.42 13.05 -4.13
CA LEU A 190 -0.95 13.16 -4.02
C LEU A 190 -0.28 12.60 -5.28
N ALA A 191 -0.72 11.45 -5.77
CA ALA A 191 -0.18 10.85 -6.99
C ALA A 191 -0.40 11.72 -8.23
N VAL A 192 -1.59 12.29 -8.39
CA VAL A 192 -1.90 13.23 -9.50
C VAL A 192 -1.05 14.47 -9.40
N ALA A 193 -0.93 15.08 -8.22
CA ALA A 193 -0.10 16.28 -8.01
C ALA A 193 1.38 15.98 -8.35
N TYR A 194 1.89 14.83 -7.95
CA TYR A 194 3.26 14.40 -8.26
C TYR A 194 3.46 14.23 -9.77
N CYS A 195 2.60 13.50 -10.46
CA CYS A 195 2.71 13.30 -11.90
C CYS A 195 2.62 14.63 -12.69
N LEU A 196 1.72 15.54 -12.30
CA LEU A 196 1.62 16.86 -12.92
C LEU A 196 2.85 17.75 -12.61
N GLY A 197 3.42 17.61 -11.41
CA GLY A 197 4.65 18.29 -11.03
C GLY A 197 5.86 17.82 -11.86
N GLU A 198 5.99 16.51 -12.11
CA GLU A 198 7.03 15.97 -12.99
C GLU A 198 6.88 16.45 -14.43
N GLU A 199 5.66 16.47 -14.99
CA GLU A 199 5.40 16.97 -16.35
C GLU A 199 5.73 18.45 -16.52
N THR A 200 5.58 19.26 -15.46
CA THR A 200 5.85 20.70 -15.47
C THR A 200 7.26 21.07 -15.04
N GLY A 201 8.10 20.11 -14.67
CA GLY A 201 9.46 20.35 -14.16
C GLY A 201 9.49 21.05 -12.79
N MET A 202 8.41 21.02 -12.04
CA MET A 202 8.29 21.61 -10.69
C MET A 202 8.60 20.60 -9.55
N ALA A 203 9.01 19.40 -9.88
CA ALA A 203 9.30 18.32 -8.93
C ALA A 203 10.80 18.19 -8.61
N GLU A 204 11.56 19.31 -8.64
CA GLU A 204 12.95 19.39 -8.17
C GLU A 204 13.04 19.72 -6.67
#